data_e484de4fd901b2891f48e9394235ae0e
#
_entry.id   e484de4fd901b2891f48e9394235ae0e
#
_cell.length_a   1.000
_cell.length_b   1.000
_cell.length_c   1.000
_cell.angle_alpha   90.00
_cell.angle_beta   90.00
_cell.angle_gamma   90.00
#
_symmetry.space_group_name_H-M   'P 1'
#
loop_
_entity.id
_entity.type
_entity.pdbx_description
1 polymer ?
#
loop_
_entity_poly.entity_id
_entity_poly.type
_entity_poly.pdbx_seq_one_letter_code
_entity_poly.pdbx_strand_id
1 'polypeptide(L)'
;MCVRSCILYGSETWIMRRENEAEILRNENQMMRWLCSVKLMDKISSEELRRRLGLESIDVVMRRRRLRWFGHVERKEDSWAKHCMEMDIPGKKPKGRPKKTWWECVQKDMKEVGLKRDDAMDRIKWRRGISERAGYLGAGLPGSILE
;
A
#
# COMPACT_ATOMS: atom_id res chain seq x y z
N MET A 1 -10.81 -15.95 2.00
CA MET A 1 -10.17 -14.97 1.08
C MET A 1 -8.63 -15.11 0.99
N CYS A 2 -8.15 -16.34 0.78
CA CYS A 2 -6.71 -16.65 0.82
C CYS A 2 -5.89 -15.94 -0.28
N VAL A 3 -6.44 -15.79 -1.50
CA VAL A 3 -5.69 -15.26 -2.65
C VAL A 3 -5.22 -13.82 -2.43
N ARG A 4 -6.06 -12.95 -1.85
CA ARG A 4 -5.67 -11.56 -1.55
C ARG A 4 -4.53 -11.50 -0.53
N SER A 5 -4.54 -12.37 0.46
CA SER A 5 -3.45 -12.47 1.45
C SER A 5 -2.13 -12.91 0.80
N CYS A 6 -2.20 -13.84 -0.16
CA CYS A 6 -1.03 -14.28 -0.92
C CYS A 6 -0.44 -13.15 -1.79
N ILE A 7 -1.29 -12.38 -2.49
CA ILE A 7 -0.85 -11.24 -3.29
C ILE A 7 -0.19 -10.15 -2.43
N LEU A 8 -0.68 -9.96 -1.21
CA LEU A 8 -0.18 -8.93 -0.31
C LEU A 8 1.03 -9.37 0.51
N TYR A 9 1.40 -10.65 0.46
CA TYR A 9 2.55 -11.16 1.22
C TYR A 9 3.86 -10.56 0.68
N GLY A 10 4.66 -9.94 1.55
CA GLY A 10 5.92 -9.30 1.20
C GLY A 10 5.79 -8.02 0.33
N SER A 11 4.57 -7.54 0.07
CA SER A 11 4.33 -6.38 -0.81
C SER A 11 4.91 -5.07 -0.26
N GLU A 12 5.24 -5.02 1.01
CA GLU A 12 5.89 -3.89 1.67
C GLU A 12 7.28 -3.56 1.11
N THR A 13 7.97 -4.56 0.56
CA THR A 13 9.33 -4.42 0.00
C THR A 13 9.33 -4.27 -1.53
N TRP A 14 8.18 -4.36 -2.20
CA TRP A 14 8.11 -4.33 -3.65
C TRP A 14 8.30 -2.93 -4.23
N ILE A 15 9.05 -2.87 -5.32
CA ILE A 15 9.15 -1.69 -6.16
C ILE A 15 7.98 -1.71 -7.14
N MET A 16 6.95 -0.90 -6.84
CA MET A 16 5.74 -0.87 -7.65
C MET A 16 5.90 0.07 -8.86
N ARG A 17 5.83 -0.52 -10.05
CA ARG A 17 5.70 0.21 -11.32
C ARG A 17 4.22 0.32 -11.69
N ARG A 18 3.87 1.29 -12.53
CA ARG A 18 2.49 1.49 -13.01
C ARG A 18 1.88 0.24 -13.63
N GLU A 19 2.69 -0.50 -14.39
CA GLU A 19 2.29 -1.73 -15.07
C GLU A 19 1.90 -2.81 -14.05
N ASN A 20 2.72 -3.01 -13.02
CA ASN A 20 2.47 -3.96 -11.94
C ASN A 20 1.22 -3.57 -11.12
N GLU A 21 1.06 -2.27 -10.81
CA GLU A 21 -0.13 -1.76 -10.12
C GLU A 21 -1.40 -2.06 -10.93
N ALA A 22 -1.37 -1.79 -12.24
CA ALA A 22 -2.50 -2.04 -13.12
C ALA A 22 -2.83 -3.55 -13.26
N GLU A 23 -1.81 -4.41 -13.27
CA GLU A 23 -1.99 -5.85 -13.34
C GLU A 23 -2.60 -6.41 -12.04
N ILE A 24 -2.11 -6.00 -10.89
CA ILE A 24 -2.64 -6.40 -9.60
C ILE A 24 -4.11 -5.96 -9.45
N LEU A 25 -4.42 -4.72 -9.84
CA LEU A 25 -5.79 -4.21 -9.81
C LEU A 25 -6.72 -4.98 -10.77
N ARG A 26 -6.25 -5.35 -11.96
CA ARG A 26 -7.03 -6.18 -12.88
C ARG A 26 -7.33 -7.54 -12.29
N ASN A 27 -6.34 -8.19 -11.69
CA ASN A 27 -6.50 -9.50 -11.06
C ASN A 27 -7.45 -9.42 -9.84
N GLU A 28 -7.33 -8.38 -9.01
CA GLU A 28 -8.28 -8.15 -7.91
C GLU A 28 -9.71 -7.97 -8.42
N ASN A 29 -9.91 -7.14 -9.45
CA ASN A 29 -11.22 -6.90 -10.03
C ASN A 29 -11.82 -8.19 -10.62
N GLN A 30 -11.04 -9.03 -11.24
CA GLN A 30 -11.48 -10.32 -11.76
C GLN A 30 -11.91 -11.25 -10.64
N MET A 31 -11.13 -11.34 -9.56
CA MET A 31 -11.50 -12.15 -8.40
C MET A 31 -12.79 -11.67 -7.72
N MET A 32 -12.96 -10.35 -7.58
CA MET A 32 -14.19 -9.78 -7.01
C MET A 32 -15.41 -10.13 -7.86
N ARG A 33 -15.28 -10.09 -9.19
CA ARG A 33 -16.36 -10.51 -10.10
C ARG A 33 -16.73 -11.97 -9.92
N TRP A 34 -15.74 -12.85 -9.81
CA TRP A 34 -15.99 -14.27 -9.55
C TRP A 34 -16.68 -14.51 -8.21
N LEU A 35 -16.23 -13.82 -7.15
CA LEU A 35 -16.86 -13.94 -5.82
C LEU A 35 -18.31 -13.45 -5.81
N CYS A 36 -18.63 -12.43 -6.59
CA CYS A 36 -19.99 -11.89 -6.70
C CYS A 36 -20.82 -12.58 -7.80
N SER A 37 -20.26 -13.56 -8.52
CA SER A 37 -20.89 -14.19 -9.69
C SER A 37 -21.34 -13.19 -10.76
N VAL A 38 -20.59 -12.08 -10.93
CA VAL A 38 -20.90 -10.98 -11.84
C VAL A 38 -20.06 -11.10 -13.11
N LYS A 39 -20.72 -11.02 -14.28
CA LYS A 39 -20.07 -10.99 -15.59
C LYS A 39 -19.67 -9.56 -16.01
N LEU A 40 -18.77 -9.45 -16.95
CA LEU A 40 -18.38 -8.15 -17.54
C LEU A 40 -19.58 -7.43 -18.20
N MET A 41 -20.50 -8.20 -18.77
CA MET A 41 -21.70 -7.70 -19.44
C MET A 41 -22.67 -6.97 -18.48
N ASP A 42 -22.61 -7.28 -17.19
CA ASP A 42 -23.48 -6.66 -16.17
C ASP A 42 -23.11 -5.21 -15.85
N LYS A 43 -21.99 -4.72 -16.41
CA LYS A 43 -21.49 -3.33 -16.31
C LYS A 43 -21.41 -2.79 -14.86
N ILE A 44 -21.25 -3.67 -13.87
CA ILE A 44 -21.10 -3.27 -12.47
C ILE A 44 -19.67 -2.76 -12.25
N SER A 45 -19.54 -1.59 -11.60
CA SER A 45 -18.25 -0.98 -11.32
C SER A 45 -17.45 -1.77 -10.28
N SER A 46 -16.11 -1.69 -10.36
CA SER A 46 -15.24 -2.33 -9.36
C SER A 46 -15.40 -1.73 -7.96
N GLU A 47 -15.76 -0.47 -7.88
CA GLU A 47 -16.01 0.24 -6.62
C GLU A 47 -17.25 -0.31 -5.92
N GLU A 48 -18.33 -0.55 -6.67
CA GLU A 48 -19.54 -1.18 -6.16
C GLU A 48 -19.28 -2.61 -5.68
N LEU A 49 -18.46 -3.38 -6.40
CA LEU A 49 -18.06 -4.72 -5.97
C LEU A 49 -17.23 -4.69 -4.67
N ARG A 50 -16.30 -3.73 -4.54
CA ARG A 50 -15.54 -3.54 -3.30
C ARG A 50 -16.45 -3.20 -2.14
N ARG A 51 -17.41 -2.32 -2.35
CA ARG A 51 -18.40 -1.93 -1.33
C ARG A 51 -19.23 -3.14 -0.86
N ARG A 52 -19.72 -3.97 -1.78
CA ARG A 52 -20.48 -5.19 -1.45
C ARG A 52 -19.68 -6.19 -0.65
N LEU A 53 -18.39 -6.31 -0.96
CA LEU A 53 -17.49 -7.25 -0.30
C LEU A 53 -16.83 -6.67 0.96
N GLY A 54 -17.06 -5.40 1.28
CA GLY A 54 -16.40 -4.70 2.39
C GLY A 54 -14.88 -4.63 2.23
N LEU A 55 -14.39 -4.48 0.99
CA LEU A 55 -12.95 -4.51 0.68
C LEU A 55 -12.41 -3.12 0.37
N GLU A 56 -11.28 -2.80 0.98
CA GLU A 56 -10.47 -1.66 0.55
C GLU A 56 -9.75 -1.99 -0.76
N SER A 57 -9.44 -0.97 -1.56
CA SER A 57 -8.62 -1.15 -2.77
C SER A 57 -7.22 -1.66 -2.43
N ILE A 58 -6.69 -2.55 -3.27
CA ILE A 58 -5.43 -3.24 -2.97
C ILE A 58 -4.22 -2.29 -2.96
N ASP A 59 -4.25 -1.25 -3.78
CA ASP A 59 -3.21 -0.20 -3.83
C ASP A 59 -3.12 0.57 -2.49
N VAL A 60 -4.27 0.89 -1.88
CA VAL A 60 -4.36 1.52 -0.56
C VAL A 60 -3.76 0.62 0.51
N VAL A 61 -4.10 -0.66 0.48
CA VAL A 61 -3.57 -1.64 1.45
C VAL A 61 -2.06 -1.83 1.29
N MET A 62 -1.55 -1.89 0.06
CA MET A 62 -0.12 -2.01 -0.22
C MET A 62 0.65 -0.77 0.23
N ARG A 63 0.14 0.44 -0.03
CA ARG A 63 0.69 1.71 0.45
C ARG A 63 0.78 1.71 1.98
N ARG A 64 -0.31 1.37 2.65
CA ARG A 64 -0.37 1.31 4.11
C ARG A 64 0.63 0.30 4.70
N ARG A 65 0.80 -0.86 4.07
CA ARG A 65 1.80 -1.86 4.49
C ARG A 65 3.22 -1.34 4.30
N ARG A 66 3.53 -0.71 3.16
CA ARG A 66 4.85 -0.13 2.87
C ARG A 66 5.20 0.97 3.86
N LEU A 67 4.30 1.90 4.13
CA LEU A 67 4.52 2.96 5.12
C LEU A 67 4.66 2.41 6.54
N ARG A 68 3.89 1.37 6.90
CA ARG A 68 4.02 0.70 8.20
C ARG A 68 5.40 0.05 8.36
N TRP A 69 5.86 -0.63 7.32
CA TRP A 69 7.20 -1.24 7.27
C TRP A 69 8.29 -0.18 7.35
N PHE A 70 8.20 0.87 6.55
CA PHE A 70 9.14 1.99 6.59
C PHE A 70 9.25 2.58 8.01
N GLY A 71 8.14 2.91 8.65
CA GLY A 71 8.17 3.44 10.02
C GLY A 71 8.75 2.45 11.04
N HIS A 72 8.61 1.14 10.82
CA HIS A 72 9.26 0.12 11.65
C HIS A 72 10.78 0.16 11.47
N VAL A 73 11.26 0.20 10.24
CA VAL A 73 12.69 0.23 9.91
C VAL A 73 13.33 1.52 10.43
N GLU A 74 12.66 2.66 10.28
CA GLU A 74 13.20 3.98 10.68
C GLU A 74 13.42 4.08 12.19
N ARG A 75 12.53 3.50 13.00
CA ARG A 75 12.64 3.51 14.47
C ARG A 75 13.66 2.51 15.03
N LYS A 76 14.14 1.59 14.21
CA LYS A 76 15.09 0.59 14.66
C LYS A 76 16.51 1.11 14.41
N GLU A 77 17.26 1.41 15.47
CA GLU A 77 18.59 2.04 15.39
C GLU A 77 19.61 1.15 14.65
N ASP A 78 19.61 -0.15 14.91
CA ASP A 78 20.57 -1.12 14.35
C ASP A 78 19.91 -2.04 13.32
N SER A 79 19.24 -1.44 12.32
CA SER A 79 18.56 -2.23 11.30
C SER A 79 19.42 -2.38 10.05
N TRP A 80 19.78 -3.61 9.70
CA TRP A 80 20.35 -3.95 8.39
C TRP A 80 19.53 -3.34 7.23
N ALA A 81 18.20 -3.36 7.36
CA ALA A 81 17.33 -2.77 6.35
C ALA A 81 17.51 -1.25 6.21
N LYS A 82 17.75 -0.53 7.31
CA LYS A 82 18.06 0.90 7.29
C LYS A 82 19.41 1.15 6.61
N HIS A 83 20.42 0.37 6.96
CA HIS A 83 21.72 0.43 6.31
C HIS A 83 21.61 0.19 4.79
N CYS A 84 20.85 -0.83 4.37
CA CYS A 84 20.61 -1.09 2.95
C CYS A 84 19.86 0.03 2.22
N MET A 85 18.96 0.77 2.90
CA MET A 85 18.26 1.91 2.31
C MET A 85 19.18 3.12 2.06
N GLU A 86 20.16 3.30 2.93
CA GLU A 86 21.06 4.44 2.91
C GLU A 86 22.37 4.16 2.15
N MET A 87 22.64 2.90 1.86
CA MET A 87 23.85 2.46 1.18
C MET A 87 23.90 2.95 -0.26
N ASP A 88 24.94 3.71 -0.58
CA ASP A 88 25.25 4.08 -1.97
C ASP A 88 26.02 2.92 -2.64
N ILE A 89 25.45 2.38 -3.69
CA ILE A 89 26.06 1.24 -4.41
C ILE A 89 27.05 1.81 -5.43
N PRO A 90 28.36 1.58 -5.25
CA PRO A 90 29.36 2.04 -6.19
C PRO A 90 29.20 1.33 -7.54
N GLY A 91 29.15 2.08 -8.63
CA GLY A 91 29.05 1.53 -9.97
C GLY A 91 28.66 2.55 -11.03
N LYS A 92 28.92 2.23 -12.30
CA LYS A 92 28.47 3.05 -13.42
C LYS A 92 26.96 2.90 -13.61
N LYS A 93 26.24 4.00 -13.50
CA LYS A 93 24.79 4.01 -13.80
C LYS A 93 24.58 3.65 -15.27
N PRO A 94 23.67 2.72 -15.60
CA PRO A 94 23.35 2.36 -16.97
C PRO A 94 22.83 3.57 -17.74
N LYS A 95 23.10 3.60 -19.06
CA LYS A 95 22.54 4.63 -19.96
C LYS A 95 21.01 4.54 -19.96
N GLY A 96 20.35 5.68 -19.84
CA GLY A 96 18.89 5.79 -19.92
C GLY A 96 18.24 6.31 -18.64
N ARG A 97 16.91 6.30 -18.60
CA ARG A 97 16.15 6.75 -17.45
C ARG A 97 16.39 5.81 -16.25
N PRO A 98 16.77 6.35 -15.08
CA PRO A 98 16.96 5.54 -13.87
C PRO A 98 15.73 4.70 -13.57
N LYS A 99 15.94 3.45 -13.16
CA LYS A 99 14.84 2.59 -12.70
C LYS A 99 14.28 3.15 -11.39
N LYS A 100 12.95 3.11 -11.25
CA LYS A 100 12.27 3.49 -10.02
C LYS A 100 12.81 2.68 -8.84
N THR A 101 13.10 3.34 -7.74
CA THR A 101 13.58 2.72 -6.50
C THR A 101 12.44 2.51 -5.49
N TRP A 102 12.67 1.65 -4.51
CA TRP A 102 11.72 1.45 -3.40
C TRP A 102 11.55 2.74 -2.59
N TRP A 103 12.64 3.46 -2.37
CA TRP A 103 12.62 4.74 -1.67
C TRP A 103 11.74 5.79 -2.37
N GLU A 104 11.80 5.89 -3.67
CA GLU A 104 10.90 6.76 -4.44
C GLU A 104 9.42 6.37 -4.28
N CYS A 105 9.13 5.07 -4.15
CA CYS A 105 7.78 4.61 -3.84
C CYS A 105 7.33 5.09 -2.46
N VAL A 106 8.18 4.95 -1.43
CA VAL A 106 7.90 5.41 -0.06
C VAL A 106 7.71 6.92 -0.02
N GLN A 107 8.59 7.70 -0.67
CA GLN A 107 8.47 9.16 -0.74
C GLN A 107 7.16 9.60 -1.39
N LYS A 108 6.78 8.95 -2.49
CA LYS A 108 5.50 9.20 -3.16
C LYS A 108 4.34 8.93 -2.20
N ASP A 109 4.35 7.78 -1.53
CA ASP A 109 3.30 7.38 -0.60
C ASP A 109 3.21 8.34 0.60
N MET A 110 4.34 8.75 1.18
CA MET A 110 4.38 9.76 2.26
C MET A 110 3.79 11.09 1.81
N LYS A 111 4.14 11.55 0.59
CA LYS A 111 3.62 12.78 0.03
C LYS A 111 2.11 12.74 -0.17
N GLU A 112 1.57 11.63 -0.66
CA GLU A 112 0.13 11.45 -0.85
C GLU A 112 -0.64 11.43 0.48
N VAL A 113 -0.03 10.89 1.54
CA VAL A 113 -0.60 10.85 2.89
C VAL A 113 -0.30 12.12 3.68
N GLY A 114 0.61 12.98 3.20
CA GLY A 114 1.02 14.21 3.88
C GLY A 114 1.84 13.96 5.16
N LEU A 115 2.64 12.89 5.17
CA LEU A 115 3.57 12.56 6.24
C LEU A 115 5.00 12.89 5.84
N LYS A 116 5.83 13.24 6.83
CA LYS A 116 7.27 13.47 6.68
C LYS A 116 8.06 12.30 7.28
N ARG A 117 9.34 12.17 6.89
CA ARG A 117 10.25 11.14 7.44
C ARG A 117 10.37 11.24 8.96
N ASP A 118 10.48 12.46 9.49
CA ASP A 118 10.62 12.71 10.92
C ASP A 118 9.41 12.24 11.73
N ASP A 119 8.19 12.26 11.13
CA ASP A 119 6.98 11.78 11.77
C ASP A 119 7.02 10.26 12.04
N ALA A 120 7.92 9.53 11.35
CA ALA A 120 8.08 8.09 11.55
C ALA A 120 8.64 7.73 12.92
N MET A 121 9.35 8.66 13.59
CA MET A 121 9.89 8.45 14.94
C MET A 121 8.77 8.39 15.99
N ASP A 122 7.71 9.17 15.82
CA ASP A 122 6.52 9.08 16.66
C ASP A 122 5.56 8.01 16.15
N ARG A 123 5.58 6.85 16.83
CA ARG A 123 4.76 5.69 16.44
C ARG A 123 3.26 5.98 16.44
N ILE A 124 2.77 6.81 17.36
CA ILE A 124 1.33 7.11 17.50
C ILE A 124 0.89 8.01 16.34
N LYS A 125 1.62 9.10 16.14
CA LYS A 125 1.39 10.04 15.05
C LYS A 125 1.46 9.35 13.69
N TRP A 126 2.47 8.51 13.49
CA TRP A 126 2.67 7.73 12.27
C TRP A 126 1.51 6.78 11.97
N ARG A 127 1.08 5.97 12.98
CA ARG A 127 -0.06 5.05 12.81
C ARG A 127 -1.34 5.78 12.48
N ARG A 128 -1.61 6.88 13.18
CA ARG A 128 -2.79 7.72 12.93
C ARG A 128 -2.78 8.27 11.51
N GLY A 129 -1.68 8.88 11.09
CA GLY A 129 -1.54 9.45 9.75
C GLY A 129 -1.75 8.41 8.63
N ILE A 130 -1.21 7.20 8.80
CA ILE A 130 -1.43 6.10 7.85
C ILE A 130 -2.89 5.62 7.84
N SER A 131 -3.55 5.54 9.00
CA SER A 131 -4.93 5.04 9.09
C SER A 131 -5.95 6.05 8.57
N GLU A 132 -5.84 7.31 8.96
CA GLU A 132 -6.82 8.35 8.62
C GLU A 132 -6.76 8.78 7.15
N ARG A 133 -5.56 8.84 6.56
CA ARG A 133 -5.34 9.40 5.22
C ARG A 133 -5.14 8.35 4.13
N ALA A 134 -4.85 7.12 4.49
CA ALA A 134 -4.61 6.06 3.51
C ALA A 134 -5.87 5.34 3.01
N GLY A 135 -7.08 5.81 3.34
CA GLY A 135 -8.27 5.20 2.76
C GLY A 135 -9.55 5.18 3.60
N TYR A 136 -9.63 5.91 4.70
CA TYR A 136 -10.89 6.05 5.44
C TYR A 136 -11.72 7.26 4.93
N LEU A 137 -11.97 7.29 3.63
CA LEU A 137 -13.08 8.07 3.07
C LEU A 137 -14.19 7.09 2.72
N GLY A 138 -14.96 6.70 3.73
CA GLY A 138 -16.23 6.05 3.48
C GLY A 138 -16.42 4.66 4.09
N ALA A 139 -16.57 4.62 5.38
CA ALA A 139 -17.56 3.77 6.04
C ALA A 139 -17.64 4.27 7.50
N GLY A 140 -18.69 5.00 7.81
CA GLY A 140 -19.06 5.28 9.19
C GLY A 140 -19.13 3.95 9.94
N LEU A 141 -18.31 3.80 10.95
CA LEU A 141 -18.51 2.74 11.93
C LEU A 141 -19.84 3.01 12.65
N PRO A 142 -20.77 2.05 12.72
CA PRO A 142 -21.85 2.16 13.67
C PRO A 142 -21.25 2.21 15.07
N GLY A 143 -21.74 3.18 15.86
CA GLY A 143 -21.24 3.53 17.17
C GLY A 143 -20.98 2.32 18.05
N SER A 144 -19.88 2.42 18.79
CA SER A 144 -19.60 1.60 19.94
C SER A 144 -20.78 1.64 20.92
N ILE A 145 -21.48 0.54 21.04
CA ILE A 145 -22.30 0.28 22.23
C ILE A 145 -21.32 -0.17 23.31
N LEU A 146 -21.01 0.77 24.20
CA LEU A 146 -20.49 0.48 25.52
C LEU A 146 -21.73 0.31 26.42
N GLU A 147 -21.97 -0.88 26.88
CA GLU A 147 -22.50 -1.22 28.19
C GLU A 147 -21.67 -2.35 28.78
#